data_1906577042d55d174a1f9364a2057755
#
_entry.id   1906577042d55d174a1f9364a2057755
#
_cell.length_a   1.000
_cell.length_b   1.000
_cell.length_c   1.000
_cell.angle_alpha   90.00
_cell.angle_beta   90.00
_cell.angle_gamma   90.00
#
_symmetry.space_group_name_H-M   'P 1'
#
loop_
_entity.id
_entity.type
_entity.pdbx_description
1 polymer ?
#
loop_
_entity_poly.entity_id
_entity_poly.type
_entity_poly.pdbx_seq_one_letter_code
_entity_poly.pdbx_strand_id
1 'polypeptide(L)'
;MEQTGRLTLPTDADVVEETLRLKALLGADALRDCDGTEMPDALLQDPAKKYATYYTTRKDNAWAEANPDEIQQEYLISDRHTARSTTLRIHLMDGFHTQQLKVNTLDDPKRWWEVIDRTTGEVVPTDKWSFDEAAGEVEIETIPYHEYTVSFLAFLIWDPVHMYNFLTNDWKDTPHQLTYDVRQPKTQAYVKEKLRRWCEANPHIDVVRFTTFFHQFTLTFDDQKREKFVEWFGYSASVSPYILEKFEKWAGYKFRPEFIVDQGYHNTMFRVPSKEFKDFIEFQQQEVCALAKELVDIVHSYGKEAMMFLGDHWIGTEPYGKYFKSIGLDAVVGSVGSGVTLRMISDIEGVKYTEGRLLPYFFPDVFCPGGDPIGEARTNWLKARRAVLRSPLDRIGYG
;
A
#
# COMPACT_ATOMS: atom_id res chain seq x y z
N MET A 1 -2.14 35.69 24.04
CA MET A 1 -1.65 34.61 23.19
C MET A 1 -2.64 33.49 23.34
N GLU A 2 -3.43 33.23 22.32
CA GLU A 2 -4.22 32.00 22.28
C GLU A 2 -3.22 30.83 22.29
N GLN A 3 -3.35 29.99 23.31
CA GLN A 3 -2.57 28.76 23.36
C GLN A 3 -3.14 27.80 22.31
N THR A 4 -2.53 27.76 21.14
CA THR A 4 -2.80 26.68 20.21
C THR A 4 -2.14 25.43 20.77
N GLY A 5 -2.94 24.41 21.05
CA GLY A 5 -2.45 23.15 21.65
C GLY A 5 -1.60 22.31 20.69
N ARG A 6 -1.49 22.69 19.42
CA ARG A 6 -0.88 21.90 18.36
C ARG A 6 -1.41 20.46 18.37
N LEU A 7 -2.72 20.36 18.51
CA LEU A 7 -3.42 19.11 18.71
C LEU A 7 -4.49 18.93 17.63
N THR A 8 -4.46 17.76 16.99
CA THR A 8 -5.49 17.32 16.05
C THR A 8 -6.43 16.33 16.74
N LEU A 9 -7.73 16.60 16.72
CA LEU A 9 -8.75 15.69 17.23
C LEU A 9 -9.48 14.98 16.09
N PRO A 10 -9.74 13.67 16.23
CA PRO A 10 -10.65 12.97 15.35
C PRO A 10 -12.08 13.45 15.58
N THR A 11 -12.92 13.38 14.54
CA THR A 11 -14.33 13.77 14.62
C THR A 11 -15.21 12.64 14.14
N ASP A 12 -16.40 12.55 14.71
CA ASP A 12 -17.45 11.66 14.25
C ASP A 12 -18.80 12.38 14.31
N ALA A 13 -19.71 11.99 13.42
CA ALA A 13 -21.03 12.60 13.32
C ALA A 13 -21.85 12.46 14.61
N ASP A 14 -21.67 11.36 15.32
CA ASP A 14 -22.44 11.03 16.52
C ASP A 14 -21.93 11.72 17.80
N VAL A 15 -20.75 12.39 17.76
CA VAL A 15 -20.10 12.95 18.94
C VAL A 15 -19.66 14.41 18.77
N VAL A 16 -20.40 15.20 18.02
CA VAL A 16 -20.07 16.61 17.71
C VAL A 16 -19.90 17.46 18.98
N GLU A 17 -20.84 17.38 19.93
CA GLU A 17 -20.78 18.15 21.18
C GLU A 17 -19.56 17.80 22.02
N GLU A 18 -19.25 16.50 22.12
CA GLU A 18 -18.09 16.03 22.85
C GLU A 18 -16.79 16.44 22.16
N THR A 19 -16.74 16.41 20.82
CA THR A 19 -15.60 16.91 20.05
C THR A 19 -15.32 18.38 20.34
N LEU A 20 -16.36 19.23 20.32
CA LEU A 20 -16.23 20.67 20.64
C LEU A 20 -15.82 20.90 22.10
N ARG A 21 -16.36 20.13 23.04
CA ARG A 21 -15.97 20.16 24.46
C ARG A 21 -14.49 19.79 24.64
N LEU A 22 -14.04 18.70 24.02
CA LEU A 22 -12.65 18.25 24.08
C LEU A 22 -11.71 19.23 23.38
N LYS A 23 -12.11 19.79 22.24
CA LYS A 23 -11.37 20.84 21.55
C LYS A 23 -11.09 22.02 22.47
N ALA A 24 -12.12 22.53 23.16
CA ALA A 24 -11.99 23.64 24.07
C ALA A 24 -11.12 23.26 25.28
N LEU A 25 -11.32 22.08 25.87
CA LEU A 25 -10.58 21.60 27.04
C LEU A 25 -9.10 21.42 26.78
N LEU A 26 -8.74 20.86 25.63
CA LEU A 26 -7.37 20.49 25.25
C LEU A 26 -6.66 21.57 24.44
N GLY A 27 -7.37 22.61 24.01
CA GLY A 27 -6.82 23.65 23.14
C GLY A 27 -6.50 23.14 21.73
N ALA A 28 -7.28 22.17 21.22
CA ALA A 28 -7.04 21.64 19.88
C ALA A 28 -7.30 22.69 18.80
N ASP A 29 -6.42 22.76 17.82
CA ASP A 29 -6.44 23.74 16.74
C ASP A 29 -6.71 23.12 15.38
N ALA A 30 -6.86 21.80 15.31
CA ALA A 30 -7.24 21.05 14.12
C ALA A 30 -8.26 19.94 14.42
N LEU A 31 -9.16 19.72 13.47
CA LEU A 31 -10.15 18.66 13.46
C LEU A 31 -9.90 17.77 12.25
N ARG A 32 -10.00 16.46 12.43
CA ARG A 32 -9.78 15.47 11.37
C ARG A 32 -10.99 14.56 11.25
N ASP A 33 -11.43 14.31 10.03
CA ASP A 33 -12.41 13.24 9.76
C ASP A 33 -11.90 11.87 10.24
N CYS A 34 -12.80 10.99 10.61
CA CYS A 34 -12.48 9.58 10.77
C CYS A 34 -12.48 8.89 9.40
N ASP A 35 -11.65 7.86 9.25
CA ASP A 35 -11.49 7.14 7.99
C ASP A 35 -12.86 6.59 7.51
N GLY A 36 -13.35 7.14 6.40
CA GLY A 36 -14.61 6.71 5.78
C GLY A 36 -15.86 7.46 6.23
N THR A 37 -15.75 8.46 7.13
CA THR A 37 -16.86 9.33 7.55
C THR A 37 -16.70 10.74 6.97
N GLU A 38 -17.81 11.44 6.81
CA GLU A 38 -17.81 12.85 6.44
C GLU A 38 -17.85 13.71 7.71
N MET A 39 -17.12 14.84 7.68
CA MET A 39 -17.13 15.78 8.80
C MET A 39 -18.48 16.50 8.84
N PRO A 40 -19.19 16.50 10.00
CA PRO A 40 -20.47 17.20 10.12
C PRO A 40 -20.37 18.69 9.85
N ASP A 41 -21.40 19.28 9.27
CA ASP A 41 -21.48 20.71 8.97
C ASP A 41 -21.16 21.61 10.17
N ALA A 42 -21.59 21.25 11.35
CA ALA A 42 -21.32 21.99 12.58
C ALA A 42 -19.82 22.08 12.88
N LEU A 43 -19.05 21.06 12.54
CA LEU A 43 -17.59 21.03 12.69
C LEU A 43 -16.89 21.70 11.50
N LEU A 44 -17.47 21.67 10.31
CA LEU A 44 -16.96 22.41 9.14
C LEU A 44 -17.02 23.94 9.36
N GLN A 45 -17.98 24.44 10.14
CA GLN A 45 -18.10 25.85 10.49
C GLN A 45 -17.18 26.29 11.64
N ASP A 46 -16.58 25.36 12.36
CA ASP A 46 -15.63 25.69 13.44
C ASP A 46 -14.36 26.34 12.86
N PRO A 47 -13.72 27.30 13.55
CA PRO A 47 -12.51 27.97 13.06
C PRO A 47 -11.24 27.12 13.08
N ALA A 48 -11.26 25.91 13.69
CA ALA A 48 -10.13 25.01 13.66
C ALA A 48 -9.77 24.57 12.22
N LYS A 49 -8.50 24.24 11.98
CA LYS A 49 -8.03 23.69 10.71
C LYS A 49 -8.68 22.33 10.45
N LYS A 50 -9.14 22.06 9.23
CA LYS A 50 -9.82 20.82 8.84
C LYS A 50 -8.89 19.94 8.01
N TYR A 51 -8.71 18.71 8.49
CA TYR A 51 -7.96 17.66 7.82
C TYR A 51 -8.95 16.62 7.32
N ALA A 52 -8.90 16.32 6.03
CA ALA A 52 -9.71 15.25 5.48
C ALA A 52 -8.85 14.13 4.92
N THR A 53 -9.25 12.93 5.21
CA THR A 53 -8.64 11.71 4.70
C THR A 53 -8.98 11.52 3.23
N TYR A 54 -7.96 11.33 2.40
CA TYR A 54 -8.10 11.07 0.99
C TYR A 54 -7.46 9.74 0.61
N TYR A 55 -8.22 8.91 -0.09
CA TYR A 55 -7.77 7.65 -0.66
C TYR A 55 -7.63 7.76 -2.17
N THR A 56 -6.42 7.61 -2.67
CA THR A 56 -6.16 7.69 -4.11
C THR A 56 -6.81 6.52 -4.86
N THR A 57 -6.74 5.32 -4.31
CA THR A 57 -7.07 4.05 -5.00
C THR A 57 -8.24 3.28 -4.40
N ARG A 58 -9.17 3.93 -3.69
CA ARG A 58 -10.32 3.25 -3.07
C ARG A 58 -11.66 3.72 -3.63
N LYS A 59 -12.67 2.83 -3.54
CA LYS A 59 -14.07 3.08 -3.93
C LYS A 59 -14.26 3.33 -5.42
N ASP A 60 -13.47 2.69 -6.27
CA ASP A 60 -13.45 2.93 -7.71
C ASP A 60 -13.70 1.64 -8.53
N ASN A 61 -14.48 0.68 -8.00
CA ASN A 61 -14.74 -0.59 -8.69
C ASN A 61 -15.27 -0.38 -10.12
N ALA A 62 -16.17 0.59 -10.32
CA ALA A 62 -16.69 0.88 -11.66
C ALA A 62 -15.60 1.34 -12.65
N TRP A 63 -14.58 2.06 -12.16
CA TRP A 63 -13.41 2.40 -13.00
C TRP A 63 -12.59 1.15 -13.34
N ALA A 64 -12.27 0.34 -12.33
CA ALA A 64 -11.47 -0.87 -12.51
C ALA A 64 -12.17 -1.89 -13.43
N GLU A 65 -13.47 -2.09 -13.28
CA GLU A 65 -14.30 -2.95 -14.15
C GLU A 65 -14.30 -2.47 -15.60
N ALA A 66 -14.33 -1.15 -15.82
CA ALA A 66 -14.28 -0.55 -17.16
C ALA A 66 -12.88 -0.56 -17.78
N ASN A 67 -11.81 -0.81 -17.00
CA ASN A 67 -10.41 -0.80 -17.43
C ASN A 67 -9.66 -2.02 -16.91
N PRO A 68 -10.07 -3.25 -17.30
CA PRO A 68 -9.49 -4.49 -16.77
C PRO A 68 -8.02 -4.68 -17.11
N ASP A 69 -7.53 -4.00 -18.15
CA ASP A 69 -6.12 -3.96 -18.55
C ASP A 69 -5.23 -3.12 -17.62
N GLU A 70 -5.83 -2.27 -16.79
CA GLU A 70 -5.13 -1.41 -15.83
C GLU A 70 -5.33 -1.83 -14.36
N ILE A 71 -5.95 -2.98 -14.11
CA ILE A 71 -6.00 -3.58 -12.77
C ILE A 71 -4.57 -3.88 -12.29
N GLN A 72 -4.35 -3.72 -11.00
CA GLN A 72 -3.07 -4.03 -10.38
C GLN A 72 -2.67 -5.48 -10.63
N GLN A 73 -1.39 -5.68 -10.90
CA GLN A 73 -0.82 -6.99 -11.16
C GLN A 73 0.30 -7.29 -10.15
N GLU A 74 0.53 -8.57 -9.99
CA GLU A 74 1.57 -9.12 -9.14
C GLU A 74 2.30 -10.25 -9.88
N TYR A 75 3.62 -10.36 -9.64
CA TYR A 75 4.33 -11.57 -10.02
C TYR A 75 4.16 -12.65 -8.96
N LEU A 76 3.62 -13.78 -9.39
CA LEU A 76 3.54 -14.99 -8.59
C LEU A 76 4.58 -16.01 -9.08
N ILE A 77 4.97 -16.90 -8.19
CA ILE A 77 5.83 -18.03 -8.50
C ILE A 77 5.15 -19.32 -8.03
N SER A 78 5.06 -20.32 -8.90
CA SER A 78 4.55 -21.63 -8.52
C SER A 78 5.43 -22.29 -7.46
N ASP A 79 4.88 -23.21 -6.71
CA ASP A 79 5.70 -24.12 -5.89
C ASP A 79 6.71 -24.87 -6.77
N ARG A 80 7.73 -25.46 -6.15
CA ARG A 80 8.70 -26.29 -6.84
C ARG A 80 8.09 -27.66 -7.16
N HIS A 81 8.13 -28.06 -8.42
CA HIS A 81 7.62 -29.33 -8.90
C HIS A 81 8.75 -30.20 -9.45
N THR A 82 8.90 -31.39 -8.91
CA THR A 82 9.89 -32.35 -9.41
C THR A 82 9.34 -33.10 -10.62
N ALA A 83 10.03 -33.00 -11.76
CA ALA A 83 9.69 -33.75 -12.96
C ALA A 83 9.98 -35.25 -12.77
N ARG A 84 9.01 -36.08 -13.11
CA ARG A 84 9.17 -37.57 -13.07
C ARG A 84 9.32 -38.19 -14.46
N SER A 85 9.15 -37.40 -15.50
CA SER A 85 9.27 -37.77 -16.92
C SER A 85 9.92 -36.62 -17.68
N THR A 86 9.91 -36.73 -19.01
CA THR A 86 10.40 -35.67 -19.91
C THR A 86 9.39 -34.56 -20.14
N THR A 87 8.24 -34.61 -19.47
CA THR A 87 7.19 -33.60 -19.52
C THR A 87 6.63 -33.36 -18.10
N LEU A 88 6.40 -32.11 -17.73
CA LEU A 88 5.79 -31.70 -16.48
C LEU A 88 4.66 -30.72 -16.76
N ARG A 89 3.54 -30.86 -16.08
CA ARG A 89 2.46 -29.86 -16.05
C ARG A 89 2.39 -29.24 -14.70
N ILE A 90 2.28 -27.91 -14.67
CA ILE A 90 2.15 -27.12 -13.44
C ILE A 90 0.89 -26.27 -13.57
N HIS A 91 -0.07 -26.50 -12.68
CA HIS A 91 -1.25 -25.66 -12.56
C HIS A 91 -0.87 -24.38 -11.79
N LEU A 92 -1.03 -23.22 -12.45
CA LEU A 92 -0.46 -21.95 -11.96
C LEU A 92 -1.07 -21.47 -10.66
N MET A 93 -2.36 -21.71 -10.45
CA MET A 93 -3.08 -21.22 -9.29
C MET A 93 -3.07 -22.18 -8.08
N ASP A 94 -2.35 -23.32 -8.18
CA ASP A 94 -2.20 -24.22 -7.04
C ASP A 94 -1.52 -23.50 -5.88
N GLY A 95 -2.14 -23.57 -4.70
CA GLY A 95 -1.68 -22.90 -3.51
C GLY A 95 -1.90 -21.38 -3.48
N PHE A 96 -2.73 -20.81 -4.38
CA PHE A 96 -3.14 -19.40 -4.36
C PHE A 96 -4.65 -19.24 -4.22
N HIS A 97 -5.07 -18.12 -3.62
CA HIS A 97 -6.49 -17.82 -3.43
C HIS A 97 -7.13 -17.25 -4.70
N THR A 98 -7.91 -18.05 -5.38
CA THR A 98 -8.49 -17.71 -6.69
C THR A 98 -9.58 -16.62 -6.66
N GLN A 99 -10.11 -16.28 -5.48
CA GLN A 99 -10.98 -15.10 -5.33
C GLN A 99 -10.20 -13.79 -5.19
N GLN A 100 -8.90 -13.87 -4.89
CA GLN A 100 -8.01 -12.71 -4.81
C GLN A 100 -7.23 -12.50 -6.09
N LEU A 101 -6.82 -13.58 -6.72
CA LEU A 101 -5.83 -13.59 -7.79
C LEU A 101 -6.38 -14.28 -9.03
N LYS A 102 -6.05 -13.74 -10.20
CA LYS A 102 -6.39 -14.32 -11.50
C LYS A 102 -5.21 -14.21 -12.45
N VAL A 103 -4.84 -15.31 -13.08
CA VAL A 103 -3.76 -15.33 -14.09
C VAL A 103 -4.01 -14.25 -15.14
N ASN A 104 -2.98 -13.48 -15.47
CA ASN A 104 -3.05 -12.52 -16.56
C ASN A 104 -2.93 -13.27 -17.90
N THR A 105 -4.03 -13.29 -18.65
CA THR A 105 -4.12 -13.88 -20.00
C THR A 105 -4.27 -12.83 -21.10
N LEU A 106 -4.19 -11.51 -20.73
CA LEU A 106 -4.28 -10.42 -21.69
C LEU A 106 -2.95 -10.12 -22.38
N ASP A 107 -1.85 -10.43 -21.69
CA ASP A 107 -0.50 -10.16 -22.16
C ASP A 107 0.21 -11.46 -22.55
N ASP A 108 1.21 -11.36 -23.45
CA ASP A 108 1.94 -12.52 -23.96
C ASP A 108 2.75 -13.23 -22.87
N PRO A 109 2.40 -14.49 -22.48
CA PRO A 109 3.16 -15.25 -21.50
C PRO A 109 4.62 -15.46 -21.90
N LYS A 110 4.91 -15.64 -23.18
CA LYS A 110 6.28 -15.86 -23.69
C LYS A 110 7.18 -14.65 -23.49
N ARG A 111 6.58 -13.48 -23.36
CA ARG A 111 7.31 -12.22 -23.15
C ARG A 111 7.53 -11.93 -21.67
N TRP A 112 6.58 -12.26 -20.80
CA TRP A 112 6.56 -11.78 -19.44
C TRP A 112 6.73 -12.85 -18.37
N TRP A 113 6.54 -14.14 -18.72
CA TRP A 113 6.71 -15.22 -17.74
C TRP A 113 8.07 -15.87 -17.91
N GLU A 114 8.50 -16.58 -16.86
CA GLU A 114 9.78 -17.28 -16.85
C GLU A 114 9.64 -18.66 -16.20
N VAL A 115 10.10 -19.68 -16.90
CA VAL A 115 10.23 -21.04 -16.38
C VAL A 115 11.69 -21.28 -16.05
N ILE A 116 11.96 -21.74 -14.82
CA ILE A 116 13.32 -22.00 -14.35
C ILE A 116 13.46 -23.45 -13.90
N ASP A 117 14.48 -24.12 -14.40
CA ASP A 117 15.01 -25.36 -13.82
C ASP A 117 15.80 -25.00 -12.56
N ARG A 118 15.20 -25.25 -11.41
CA ARG A 118 15.79 -24.92 -10.08
C ARG A 118 16.95 -25.83 -9.69
N THR A 119 17.11 -26.97 -10.37
CA THR A 119 18.25 -27.88 -10.16
C THR A 119 19.52 -27.31 -10.76
N THR A 120 19.41 -26.69 -11.93
CA THR A 120 20.55 -26.08 -12.64
C THR A 120 20.67 -24.57 -12.44
N GLY A 121 19.54 -23.91 -12.15
CA GLY A 121 19.39 -22.44 -12.12
C GLY A 121 19.20 -21.84 -13.52
N GLU A 122 19.04 -22.65 -14.56
CA GLU A 122 18.89 -22.19 -15.93
C GLU A 122 17.44 -21.86 -16.30
N VAL A 123 17.27 -20.84 -17.12
CA VAL A 123 15.96 -20.49 -17.69
C VAL A 123 15.63 -21.49 -18.79
N VAL A 124 14.45 -22.09 -18.71
CA VAL A 124 13.94 -22.96 -19.75
C VAL A 124 13.58 -22.11 -20.99
N PRO A 125 14.12 -22.42 -22.18
CA PRO A 125 13.80 -21.67 -23.39
C PRO A 125 12.31 -21.62 -23.68
N THR A 126 11.83 -20.52 -24.27
CA THR A 126 10.39 -20.27 -24.47
C THR A 126 9.73 -21.25 -25.44
N ASP A 127 10.50 -21.92 -26.32
CA ASP A 127 10.04 -22.98 -27.20
C ASP A 127 9.89 -24.34 -26.51
N LYS A 128 10.38 -24.47 -25.25
CA LYS A 128 10.34 -25.68 -24.45
C LYS A 128 9.19 -25.75 -23.44
N TRP A 129 8.31 -24.80 -23.45
CA TRP A 129 7.12 -24.80 -22.63
C TRP A 129 5.94 -24.14 -23.36
N SER A 130 4.73 -24.46 -22.95
CA SER A 130 3.51 -23.84 -23.45
C SER A 130 2.53 -23.59 -22.31
N PHE A 131 1.64 -22.63 -22.48
CA PHE A 131 0.55 -22.35 -21.56
C PHE A 131 -0.78 -22.74 -22.17
N ASP A 132 -1.52 -23.58 -21.47
CA ASP A 132 -2.92 -23.91 -21.75
C ASP A 132 -3.81 -23.04 -20.88
N GLU A 133 -4.38 -21.99 -21.49
CA GLU A 133 -5.26 -21.04 -20.80
C GLU A 133 -6.52 -21.73 -20.26
N ALA A 134 -7.09 -22.68 -21.00
CA ALA A 134 -8.32 -23.36 -20.59
C ALA A 134 -8.11 -24.25 -19.36
N ALA A 135 -6.95 -24.88 -19.27
CA ALA A 135 -6.55 -25.70 -18.12
C ALA A 135 -5.91 -24.87 -16.99
N GLY A 136 -5.40 -23.67 -17.28
CA GLY A 136 -4.59 -22.89 -16.35
C GLY A 136 -3.23 -23.52 -16.05
N GLU A 137 -2.68 -24.28 -17.00
CA GLU A 137 -1.48 -25.10 -16.82
C GLU A 137 -0.35 -24.67 -17.75
N VAL A 138 0.87 -24.74 -17.25
CA VAL A 138 2.08 -24.66 -18.06
C VAL A 138 2.64 -26.07 -18.25
N GLU A 139 2.77 -26.50 -19.51
CA GLU A 139 3.45 -27.74 -19.87
C GLU A 139 4.89 -27.43 -20.25
N ILE A 140 5.85 -28.18 -19.68
CA ILE A 140 7.29 -27.95 -19.79
C ILE A 140 7.98 -29.22 -20.28
N GLU A 141 8.85 -29.12 -21.28
CA GLU A 141 9.83 -30.17 -21.60
C GLU A 141 10.89 -30.22 -20.51
N THR A 142 11.06 -31.37 -19.85
CA THR A 142 11.84 -31.47 -18.62
C THR A 142 12.91 -32.54 -18.66
N ILE A 143 13.87 -32.41 -17.76
CA ILE A 143 14.81 -33.46 -17.39
C ILE A 143 14.25 -34.18 -16.16
N PRO A 144 14.08 -35.53 -16.21
CA PRO A 144 13.58 -36.24 -15.04
C PRO A 144 14.40 -36.00 -13.79
N TYR A 145 13.69 -35.86 -12.65
CA TYR A 145 14.22 -35.56 -11.31
C TYR A 145 14.75 -34.13 -11.10
N HIS A 146 14.68 -33.25 -12.11
CA HIS A 146 14.90 -31.83 -11.89
C HIS A 146 13.65 -31.17 -11.32
N GLU A 147 13.85 -30.05 -10.62
CA GLU A 147 12.78 -29.23 -10.04
C GLU A 147 12.55 -27.98 -10.90
N TYR A 148 11.29 -27.64 -11.12
CA TYR A 148 10.89 -26.50 -11.94
C TYR A 148 9.94 -25.56 -11.20
N THR A 149 10.02 -24.27 -11.55
CA THR A 149 9.05 -23.26 -11.16
C THR A 149 8.63 -22.43 -12.37
N VAL A 150 7.45 -21.85 -12.28
CA VAL A 150 6.94 -20.87 -13.23
C VAL A 150 6.70 -19.55 -12.50
N SER A 151 7.31 -18.47 -12.97
CA SER A 151 7.00 -17.11 -12.54
C SER A 151 6.05 -16.48 -13.56
N PHE A 152 4.91 -15.98 -13.12
CA PHE A 152 3.83 -15.51 -13.98
C PHE A 152 3.14 -14.27 -13.42
N LEU A 153 2.50 -13.48 -14.29
CA LEU A 153 1.69 -12.33 -13.90
C LEU A 153 0.27 -12.74 -13.52
N ALA A 154 -0.23 -12.18 -12.44
CA ALA A 154 -1.61 -12.32 -12.03
C ALA A 154 -2.23 -10.96 -11.69
N PHE A 155 -3.50 -10.78 -12.02
CA PHE A 155 -4.29 -9.65 -11.57
C PHE A 155 -4.73 -9.82 -10.13
N LEU A 156 -4.62 -8.76 -9.33
CA LEU A 156 -5.29 -8.67 -8.03
C LEU A 156 -6.75 -8.27 -8.27
N ILE A 157 -7.66 -9.22 -8.15
CA ILE A 157 -9.09 -9.00 -8.32
C ILE A 157 -9.82 -8.75 -7.01
N TRP A 158 -9.10 -8.66 -5.91
CA TRP A 158 -9.58 -8.26 -4.61
C TRP A 158 -8.45 -7.62 -3.79
N ASP A 159 -8.71 -6.42 -3.27
CA ASP A 159 -7.80 -5.74 -2.36
C ASP A 159 -8.08 -6.15 -0.91
N PRO A 160 -7.17 -6.87 -0.24
CA PRO A 160 -7.28 -7.21 1.17
C PRO A 160 -6.86 -6.05 2.10
N VAL A 161 -6.76 -4.82 1.63
CA VAL A 161 -6.34 -3.64 2.44
C VAL A 161 -7.20 -3.47 3.69
N HIS A 162 -8.42 -3.98 3.67
CA HIS A 162 -9.20 -4.19 4.88
C HIS A 162 -8.79 -5.51 5.54
N MET A 163 -7.51 -5.66 5.88
CA MET A 163 -7.00 -6.85 6.56
C MET A 163 -7.81 -7.23 7.81
N TYR A 164 -8.47 -6.27 8.42
CA TYR A 164 -9.42 -6.50 9.50
C TYR A 164 -10.66 -7.27 9.04
N ASN A 165 -11.08 -7.10 7.81
CA ASN A 165 -12.29 -7.74 7.31
C ASN A 165 -12.14 -9.26 7.21
N PHE A 166 -10.99 -9.78 6.81
CA PHE A 166 -10.81 -11.23 6.78
C PHE A 166 -10.59 -11.82 8.18
N LEU A 167 -9.94 -11.09 9.09
CA LEU A 167 -9.76 -11.51 10.47
C LEU A 167 -11.07 -11.43 11.28
N THR A 168 -11.87 -10.38 11.06
CA THR A 168 -13.06 -10.10 11.85
C THR A 168 -14.34 -10.65 11.23
N ASN A 169 -14.42 -10.77 9.91
CA ASN A 169 -15.60 -11.22 9.18
C ASN A 169 -15.50 -12.64 8.64
N ASP A 170 -14.42 -13.34 8.90
CA ASP A 170 -14.19 -14.71 8.41
C ASP A 170 -14.42 -14.83 6.90
N TRP A 171 -13.96 -13.84 6.13
CA TRP A 171 -14.11 -13.72 4.69
C TRP A 171 -15.58 -13.65 4.19
N LYS A 172 -16.53 -13.35 5.05
CA LYS A 172 -17.94 -13.28 4.72
C LYS A 172 -18.31 -11.89 4.20
N ASP A 173 -19.15 -11.88 3.17
CA ASP A 173 -19.96 -10.75 2.70
C ASP A 173 -19.23 -9.39 2.56
N THR A 174 -17.90 -9.39 2.46
CA THR A 174 -17.16 -8.18 2.22
C THR A 174 -17.15 -7.89 0.72
N PRO A 175 -17.64 -6.73 0.28
CA PRO A 175 -17.53 -6.35 -1.13
C PRO A 175 -16.07 -6.38 -1.55
N HIS A 176 -15.75 -7.12 -2.61
CA HIS A 176 -14.41 -7.11 -3.19
C HIS A 176 -14.13 -5.74 -3.76
N GLN A 177 -13.08 -5.08 -3.26
CA GLN A 177 -12.53 -3.89 -3.90
C GLN A 177 -11.53 -4.33 -4.96
N LEU A 178 -11.76 -3.87 -6.18
CA LEU A 178 -10.80 -4.02 -7.26
C LEU A 178 -9.69 -2.98 -7.09
N THR A 179 -8.47 -3.42 -7.27
CA THR A 179 -7.29 -2.55 -7.28
C THR A 179 -6.94 -2.18 -8.71
N TYR A 180 -6.37 -1.00 -8.92
CA TYR A 180 -5.84 -0.58 -10.21
C TYR A 180 -4.44 0.01 -10.05
N ASP A 181 -3.62 -0.13 -11.08
CA ASP A 181 -2.25 0.38 -11.06
C ASP A 181 -2.22 1.86 -11.47
N VAL A 182 -2.01 2.74 -10.50
CA VAL A 182 -1.94 4.19 -10.71
C VAL A 182 -0.80 4.63 -11.64
N ARG A 183 0.14 3.76 -11.96
CA ARG A 183 1.23 4.05 -12.90
C ARG A 183 0.83 3.81 -14.35
N GLN A 184 -0.30 3.18 -14.59
CA GLN A 184 -0.88 3.01 -15.93
C GLN A 184 -1.44 4.32 -16.46
N PRO A 185 -1.34 4.60 -17.77
CA PRO A 185 -1.64 5.92 -18.35
C PRO A 185 -3.06 6.42 -18.10
N LYS A 186 -4.08 5.57 -18.31
CA LYS A 186 -5.50 5.96 -18.12
C LYS A 186 -5.77 6.21 -16.64
N THR A 187 -5.24 5.32 -15.78
CA THR A 187 -5.42 5.40 -14.34
C THR A 187 -4.71 6.63 -13.76
N GLN A 188 -3.51 6.98 -14.24
CA GLN A 188 -2.87 8.24 -13.85
C GLN A 188 -3.75 9.45 -14.15
N ALA A 189 -4.33 9.51 -15.35
CA ALA A 189 -5.22 10.61 -15.73
C ALA A 189 -6.46 10.64 -14.83
N TYR A 190 -7.05 9.46 -14.57
CA TYR A 190 -8.22 9.31 -13.73
C TYR A 190 -7.99 9.77 -12.29
N VAL A 191 -6.94 9.31 -11.61
CA VAL A 191 -6.67 9.67 -10.21
C VAL A 191 -6.36 11.15 -10.05
N LYS A 192 -5.68 11.77 -11.01
CA LYS A 192 -5.42 13.22 -11.01
C LYS A 192 -6.72 14.00 -11.14
N GLU A 193 -7.60 13.59 -12.03
CA GLU A 193 -8.90 14.24 -12.22
C GLU A 193 -9.85 14.00 -11.04
N LYS A 194 -9.85 12.81 -10.48
CA LYS A 194 -10.57 12.46 -9.24
C LYS A 194 -10.17 13.38 -8.09
N LEU A 195 -8.86 13.61 -7.92
CA LEU A 195 -8.34 14.49 -6.87
C LEU A 195 -8.76 15.95 -7.10
N ARG A 196 -8.71 16.47 -8.35
CA ARG A 196 -9.18 17.82 -8.67
C ARG A 196 -10.64 18.01 -8.29
N ARG A 197 -11.51 17.11 -8.76
CA ARG A 197 -12.94 17.14 -8.43
C ARG A 197 -13.20 17.05 -6.93
N TRP A 198 -12.41 16.22 -6.23
CA TRP A 198 -12.53 16.14 -4.79
C TRP A 198 -12.13 17.45 -4.10
N CYS A 199 -11.04 18.09 -4.50
CA CYS A 199 -10.61 19.39 -3.97
C CYS A 199 -11.66 20.48 -4.21
N GLU A 200 -12.29 20.50 -5.38
CA GLU A 200 -13.38 21.43 -5.74
C GLU A 200 -14.62 21.20 -4.88
N ALA A 201 -14.99 19.95 -4.67
CA ALA A 201 -16.15 19.57 -3.86
C ALA A 201 -15.95 19.83 -2.35
N ASN A 202 -14.70 19.98 -1.89
CA ASN A 202 -14.34 20.12 -0.48
C ASN A 202 -13.59 21.45 -0.20
N PRO A 203 -14.21 22.62 -0.46
CA PRO A 203 -13.54 23.92 -0.32
C PRO A 203 -13.17 24.24 1.13
N HIS A 204 -13.88 23.67 2.12
CA HIS A 204 -13.67 23.91 3.54
C HIS A 204 -12.50 23.09 4.15
N ILE A 205 -11.97 22.17 3.42
CA ILE A 205 -10.84 21.35 3.89
C ILE A 205 -9.54 22.14 3.65
N ASP A 206 -8.73 22.24 4.70
CA ASP A 206 -7.44 22.94 4.67
C ASP A 206 -6.28 21.98 4.32
N VAL A 207 -6.37 20.73 4.77
CA VAL A 207 -5.31 19.72 4.62
C VAL A 207 -5.87 18.44 4.01
N VAL A 208 -5.34 18.04 2.88
CA VAL A 208 -5.60 16.75 2.26
C VAL A 208 -4.64 15.73 2.87
N ARG A 209 -5.16 14.82 3.66
CA ARG A 209 -4.39 13.78 4.30
C ARG A 209 -4.46 12.50 3.48
N PHE A 210 -3.44 12.26 2.69
CA PHE A 210 -3.29 11.00 1.97
C PHE A 210 -3.06 9.86 2.97
N THR A 211 -3.87 8.82 2.93
CA THR A 211 -3.64 7.64 3.77
C THR A 211 -2.46 6.84 3.23
N THR A 212 -2.35 6.77 1.93
CA THR A 212 -1.18 6.37 1.16
C THR A 212 -1.33 7.03 -0.20
N PHE A 213 -0.25 7.17 -0.97
CA PHE A 213 -0.42 7.58 -2.36
C PHE A 213 -0.98 6.44 -3.21
N PHE A 214 -0.55 5.21 -2.96
CA PHE A 214 -0.89 4.05 -3.80
C PHE A 214 -1.24 2.83 -2.94
N HIS A 215 -0.23 2.06 -2.52
CA HIS A 215 -0.41 0.84 -1.74
C HIS A 215 0.52 0.84 -0.54
N GLN A 216 0.00 0.48 0.63
CA GLN A 216 0.83 0.31 1.82
C GLN A 216 1.61 -0.99 1.77
N PHE A 217 0.94 -2.06 1.41
CA PHE A 217 1.46 -3.42 1.29
C PHE A 217 0.45 -4.29 0.57
N THR A 218 0.88 -5.42 0.09
CA THR A 218 0.01 -6.45 -0.50
C THR A 218 0.11 -7.71 0.33
N LEU A 219 -1.03 -8.23 0.75
CA LEU A 219 -1.16 -9.55 1.36
C LEU A 219 -1.57 -10.53 0.28
N THR A 220 -0.81 -11.60 0.11
CA THR A 220 -1.13 -12.67 -0.82
C THR A 220 -1.53 -13.91 -0.03
N PHE A 221 -2.69 -14.47 -0.35
CA PHE A 221 -3.27 -15.58 0.38
C PHE A 221 -3.18 -16.89 -0.39
N ASP A 222 -3.07 -17.97 0.38
CA ASP A 222 -3.12 -19.33 -0.16
C ASP A 222 -4.58 -19.81 -0.35
N ASP A 223 -4.73 -21.01 -0.94
CA ASP A 223 -6.01 -21.66 -1.19
C ASP A 223 -6.81 -21.97 0.09
N GLN A 224 -6.16 -21.97 1.25
CA GLN A 224 -6.77 -22.11 2.57
C GLN A 224 -7.06 -20.76 3.24
N LYS A 225 -6.92 -19.66 2.52
CA LYS A 225 -7.10 -18.28 3.01
C LYS A 225 -6.14 -17.90 4.12
N ARG A 226 -4.94 -18.49 4.15
CA ARG A 226 -3.86 -18.10 5.05
C ARG A 226 -2.90 -17.20 4.30
N GLU A 227 -2.28 -16.26 5.01
CA GLU A 227 -1.24 -15.43 4.45
C GLU A 227 -0.09 -16.29 3.93
N LYS A 228 0.17 -16.21 2.64
CA LYS A 228 1.27 -16.91 1.97
C LYS A 228 2.54 -16.08 2.02
N PHE A 229 2.44 -14.80 1.72
CA PHE A 229 3.50 -13.82 1.92
C PHE A 229 2.94 -12.39 1.96
N VAL A 230 3.74 -11.48 2.48
CA VAL A 230 3.46 -10.06 2.53
C VAL A 230 4.49 -9.31 1.70
N GLU A 231 4.03 -8.53 0.76
CA GLU A 231 4.87 -7.61 0.00
C GLU A 231 4.78 -6.21 0.64
N TRP A 232 5.73 -5.91 1.51
CA TRP A 232 5.71 -4.68 2.31
C TRP A 232 5.94 -3.40 1.51
N PHE A 233 6.62 -3.52 0.39
CA PHE A 233 7.03 -2.36 -0.40
C PHE A 233 6.29 -2.27 -1.74
N GLY A 234 5.38 -3.19 -2.02
CA GLY A 234 4.61 -3.24 -3.24
C GLY A 234 5.45 -3.46 -4.51
N TYR A 235 6.63 -4.04 -4.38
CA TYR A 235 7.54 -4.17 -5.52
C TYR A 235 7.11 -5.26 -6.48
N SER A 236 6.74 -6.42 -5.99
CA SER A 236 6.20 -7.50 -6.80
C SER A 236 4.72 -7.30 -7.13
N ALA A 237 4.02 -6.53 -6.33
CA ALA A 237 2.60 -6.21 -6.47
C ALA A 237 2.35 -4.85 -7.14
N SER A 238 3.26 -4.37 -7.91
CA SER A 238 3.12 -3.11 -8.64
C SER A 238 3.82 -3.24 -9.98
N VAL A 239 3.62 -4.35 -10.63
CA VAL A 239 4.16 -4.67 -11.94
C VAL A 239 3.05 -4.69 -12.99
N SER A 240 3.38 -4.32 -14.19
CA SER A 240 2.53 -4.49 -15.37
C SER A 240 3.45 -4.46 -16.60
N PRO A 241 3.06 -5.02 -17.73
CA PRO A 241 3.85 -4.92 -18.97
C PRO A 241 4.25 -3.48 -19.28
N TYR A 242 3.37 -2.52 -19.07
CA TYR A 242 3.66 -1.10 -19.28
C TYR A 242 4.82 -0.58 -18.42
N ILE A 243 4.76 -0.84 -17.11
CA ILE A 243 5.80 -0.34 -16.18
C ILE A 243 7.12 -1.11 -16.35
N LEU A 244 7.04 -2.39 -16.69
CA LEU A 244 8.21 -3.21 -16.97
C LEU A 244 8.93 -2.77 -18.25
N GLU A 245 8.20 -2.38 -19.30
CA GLU A 245 8.80 -1.78 -20.49
C GLU A 245 9.46 -0.43 -20.20
N LYS A 246 8.87 0.38 -19.31
CA LYS A 246 9.51 1.61 -18.83
C LYS A 246 10.81 1.29 -18.09
N PHE A 247 10.79 0.29 -17.21
CA PHE A 247 11.97 -0.16 -16.50
C PHE A 247 13.07 -0.62 -17.47
N GLU A 248 12.77 -1.44 -18.47
CA GLU A 248 13.75 -1.91 -19.44
C GLU A 248 14.41 -0.75 -20.20
N LYS A 249 13.62 0.26 -20.57
CA LYS A 249 14.15 1.48 -21.21
C LYS A 249 15.06 2.28 -20.27
N TRP A 250 14.68 2.37 -19.00
CA TRP A 250 15.45 3.06 -17.97
C TRP A 250 16.74 2.31 -17.62
N ALA A 251 16.66 0.99 -17.42
CA ALA A 251 17.78 0.15 -16.99
C ALA A 251 18.77 -0.17 -18.13
N GLY A 252 18.30 -0.17 -19.38
CA GLY A 252 19.09 -0.55 -20.55
C GLY A 252 19.27 -2.06 -20.74
N TYR A 253 18.49 -2.88 -20.04
CA TYR A 253 18.47 -4.34 -20.16
C TYR A 253 17.05 -4.90 -19.97
N LYS A 254 16.87 -6.17 -20.36
CA LYS A 254 15.58 -6.85 -20.26
C LYS A 254 15.26 -7.22 -18.83
N PHE A 255 14.00 -7.01 -18.45
CA PHE A 255 13.47 -7.44 -17.16
C PHE A 255 13.32 -8.96 -17.12
N ARG A 256 13.54 -9.53 -15.93
CA ARG A 256 13.24 -10.93 -15.62
C ARG A 256 12.46 -11.01 -14.31
N PRO A 257 11.40 -11.83 -14.24
CA PRO A 257 10.64 -12.03 -12.99
C PRO A 257 11.54 -12.38 -11.79
N GLU A 258 12.59 -13.18 -12.03
CA GLU A 258 13.54 -13.60 -11.01
C GLU A 258 14.22 -12.44 -10.26
N PHE A 259 14.34 -11.27 -10.89
CA PHE A 259 14.89 -10.07 -10.23
C PHE A 259 14.08 -9.65 -9.01
N ILE A 260 12.76 -9.92 -9.01
CA ILE A 260 11.84 -9.54 -7.93
C ILE A 260 11.52 -10.77 -7.07
N VAL A 261 11.08 -11.87 -7.69
CA VAL A 261 10.58 -13.02 -6.94
C VAL A 261 11.69 -13.84 -6.25
N ASP A 262 12.92 -13.78 -6.77
CA ASP A 262 14.13 -14.33 -6.13
C ASP A 262 13.91 -15.72 -5.53
N GLN A 263 13.55 -16.70 -6.36
CA GLN A 263 13.29 -18.10 -5.96
C GLN A 263 12.14 -18.26 -4.93
N GLY A 264 11.25 -17.28 -4.82
CA GLY A 264 10.17 -17.25 -3.82
C GLY A 264 10.52 -16.51 -2.53
N TYR A 265 11.71 -15.90 -2.46
CA TYR A 265 12.06 -15.04 -1.31
C TYR A 265 11.55 -13.61 -1.45
N HIS A 266 11.12 -13.21 -2.64
CA HIS A 266 10.65 -11.85 -2.96
C HIS A 266 11.64 -10.77 -2.48
N ASN A 267 12.94 -11.02 -2.65
CA ASN A 267 14.04 -10.15 -2.23
C ASN A 267 13.88 -9.59 -0.82
N THR A 268 13.57 -10.44 0.13
CA THR A 268 13.38 -10.04 1.54
C THR A 268 14.65 -9.42 2.13
N MET A 269 14.48 -8.68 3.23
CA MET A 269 15.59 -8.04 3.96
C MET A 269 16.66 -9.03 4.49
N PHE A 270 16.36 -10.33 4.49
CA PHE A 270 17.28 -11.37 4.93
C PHE A 270 18.27 -11.83 3.85
N ARG A 271 18.15 -11.31 2.64
CA ARG A 271 19.05 -11.62 1.53
C ARG A 271 19.79 -10.36 1.06
N VAL A 272 20.99 -10.56 0.55
CA VAL A 272 21.72 -9.48 -0.13
C VAL A 272 21.03 -9.24 -1.47
N PRO A 273 20.42 -8.07 -1.68
CA PRO A 273 19.69 -7.78 -2.91
C PRO A 273 20.63 -7.74 -4.12
N SER A 274 20.19 -8.31 -5.24
CA SER A 274 20.91 -8.25 -6.51
C SER A 274 21.03 -6.83 -7.03
N LYS A 275 21.91 -6.62 -8.03
CA LYS A 275 22.02 -5.33 -8.73
C LYS A 275 20.70 -4.99 -9.43
N GLU A 276 20.12 -5.96 -10.10
CA GLU A 276 18.87 -5.81 -10.88
C GLU A 276 17.70 -5.43 -9.97
N PHE A 277 17.60 -6.05 -8.78
CA PHE A 277 16.60 -5.66 -7.79
C PHE A 277 16.82 -4.23 -7.28
N LYS A 278 18.07 -3.84 -6.99
CA LYS A 278 18.38 -2.46 -6.58
C LYS A 278 18.03 -1.44 -7.66
N ASP A 279 18.31 -1.75 -8.91
CA ASP A 279 17.94 -0.91 -10.05
C ASP A 279 16.41 -0.80 -10.16
N PHE A 280 15.68 -1.90 -9.95
CA PHE A 280 14.22 -1.89 -9.96
C PHE A 280 13.65 -1.04 -8.83
N ILE A 281 14.19 -1.13 -7.62
CA ILE A 281 13.81 -0.28 -6.48
C ILE A 281 14.09 1.20 -6.76
N GLU A 282 15.26 1.52 -7.32
CA GLU A 282 15.60 2.89 -7.70
C GLU A 282 14.62 3.46 -8.74
N PHE A 283 14.28 2.66 -9.74
CA PHE A 283 13.27 3.03 -10.73
C PHE A 283 11.89 3.24 -10.09
N GLN A 284 11.44 2.33 -9.23
CA GLN A 284 10.18 2.46 -8.51
C GLN A 284 10.13 3.72 -7.65
N GLN A 285 11.21 4.04 -6.94
CA GLN A 285 11.30 5.27 -6.14
C GLN A 285 11.12 6.53 -7.01
N GLN A 286 11.71 6.55 -8.20
CA GLN A 286 11.55 7.67 -9.13
C GLN A 286 10.11 7.79 -9.62
N GLU A 287 9.51 6.71 -10.09
CA GLU A 287 8.15 6.70 -10.62
C GLU A 287 7.11 7.08 -9.55
N VAL A 288 7.22 6.47 -8.36
CA VAL A 288 6.30 6.76 -7.24
C VAL A 288 6.41 8.22 -6.80
N CYS A 289 7.63 8.73 -6.60
CA CYS A 289 7.81 10.11 -6.15
C CYS A 289 7.41 11.15 -7.20
N ALA A 290 7.63 10.86 -8.50
CA ALA A 290 7.20 11.75 -9.57
C ALA A 290 5.67 11.89 -9.60
N LEU A 291 4.95 10.76 -9.54
CA LEU A 291 3.49 10.78 -9.52
C LEU A 291 2.93 11.38 -8.21
N ALA A 292 3.53 11.04 -7.07
CA ALA A 292 3.16 11.63 -5.79
C ALA A 292 3.31 13.16 -5.80
N LYS A 293 4.40 13.66 -6.40
CA LYS A 293 4.60 15.11 -6.59
C LYS A 293 3.46 15.75 -7.40
N GLU A 294 3.04 15.14 -8.49
CA GLU A 294 1.93 15.66 -9.29
C GLU A 294 0.63 15.73 -8.50
N LEU A 295 0.35 14.75 -7.63
CA LEU A 295 -0.82 14.77 -6.74
C LEU A 295 -0.70 15.90 -5.71
N VAL A 296 0.46 16.10 -5.12
CA VAL A 296 0.71 17.19 -4.17
C VAL A 296 0.59 18.56 -4.86
N ASP A 297 1.13 18.70 -6.06
CA ASP A 297 1.01 19.94 -6.85
C ASP A 297 -0.48 20.28 -7.15
N ILE A 298 -1.32 19.27 -7.39
CA ILE A 298 -2.77 19.44 -7.54
C ILE A 298 -3.35 20.00 -6.25
N VAL A 299 -3.08 19.41 -5.09
CA VAL A 299 -3.57 19.89 -3.78
C VAL A 299 -3.17 21.35 -3.56
N HIS A 300 -1.90 21.68 -3.80
CA HIS A 300 -1.39 23.05 -3.65
C HIS A 300 -2.07 24.05 -4.61
N SER A 301 -2.46 23.61 -5.81
CA SER A 301 -3.16 24.48 -6.76
C SER A 301 -4.53 24.96 -6.27
N TYR A 302 -5.12 24.24 -5.30
CA TYR A 302 -6.36 24.63 -4.60
C TYR A 302 -6.11 25.37 -3.29
N GLY A 303 -4.87 25.78 -3.00
CA GLY A 303 -4.50 26.48 -1.78
C GLY A 303 -4.55 25.62 -0.51
N LYS A 304 -4.55 24.29 -0.65
CA LYS A 304 -4.59 23.34 0.45
C LYS A 304 -3.20 22.80 0.75
N GLU A 305 -3.00 22.31 1.97
CA GLU A 305 -1.79 21.57 2.34
C GLU A 305 -1.94 20.07 2.03
N ALA A 306 -0.84 19.43 1.70
CA ALA A 306 -0.75 17.99 1.48
C ALA A 306 -0.01 17.32 2.63
N MET A 307 -0.65 16.37 3.29
CA MET A 307 -0.09 15.57 4.38
C MET A 307 -0.10 14.09 4.00
N MET A 308 0.96 13.36 4.34
CA MET A 308 1.01 11.92 4.18
C MET A 308 0.84 11.22 5.53
N PHE A 309 -0.08 10.26 5.60
CA PHE A 309 -0.16 9.31 6.69
C PHE A 309 0.70 8.07 6.38
N LEU A 310 1.70 7.85 7.22
CA LEU A 310 2.69 6.78 7.02
C LEU A 310 2.28 5.42 7.62
N GLY A 311 1.01 5.29 7.98
CA GLY A 311 0.46 4.03 8.49
C GLY A 311 0.72 3.77 9.97
N ASP A 312 0.14 2.69 10.45
CA ASP A 312 0.26 2.21 11.83
C ASP A 312 1.47 1.27 11.91
N HIS A 313 2.58 1.72 12.47
CA HIS A 313 3.83 0.98 12.58
C HIS A 313 4.59 0.70 11.25
N TRP A 314 4.07 1.12 10.10
CA TRP A 314 4.62 0.82 8.77
C TRP A 314 5.17 2.07 8.09
N ILE A 315 5.94 2.85 8.84
CA ILE A 315 6.60 4.04 8.31
C ILE A 315 7.55 3.62 7.19
N GLY A 316 7.35 4.21 6.01
CA GLY A 316 8.20 3.95 4.85
C GLY A 316 7.81 2.70 4.05
N THR A 317 6.54 2.30 4.08
CA THR A 317 6.03 1.18 3.27
C THR A 317 6.04 1.45 1.78
N GLU A 318 5.90 2.71 1.36
CA GLU A 318 6.07 3.07 -0.04
C GLU A 318 7.52 3.43 -0.37
N PRO A 319 7.98 3.15 -1.60
CA PRO A 319 9.39 3.26 -1.96
C PRO A 319 9.79 4.70 -2.32
N TYR A 320 9.84 5.59 -1.36
CA TYR A 320 10.22 6.98 -1.63
C TYR A 320 11.73 7.18 -1.72
N GLY A 321 12.49 6.54 -0.84
CA GLY A 321 13.94 6.64 -0.76
C GLY A 321 14.45 8.08 -0.72
N LYS A 322 15.53 8.33 -1.43
CA LYS A 322 16.17 9.66 -1.52
C LYS A 322 15.33 10.74 -2.23
N TYR A 323 14.28 10.33 -2.92
CA TYR A 323 13.39 11.24 -3.67
C TYR A 323 12.25 11.81 -2.83
N PHE A 324 12.06 11.36 -1.60
CA PHE A 324 10.96 11.78 -0.72
C PHE A 324 10.78 13.31 -0.66
N LYS A 325 11.89 14.04 -0.45
CA LYS A 325 11.87 15.51 -0.37
C LYS A 325 11.32 16.18 -1.65
N SER A 326 11.51 15.54 -2.81
CA SER A 326 11.05 16.10 -4.09
C SER A 326 9.54 16.06 -4.27
N ILE A 327 8.82 15.26 -3.47
CA ILE A 327 7.35 15.19 -3.48
C ILE A 327 6.74 16.52 -3.08
N GLY A 328 7.36 17.24 -2.13
CA GLY A 328 6.90 18.56 -1.71
C GLY A 328 5.75 18.52 -0.71
N LEU A 329 5.60 17.44 0.07
CA LEU A 329 4.62 17.35 1.16
C LEU A 329 4.82 18.47 2.17
N ASP A 330 3.73 19.01 2.70
CA ASP A 330 3.76 19.98 3.79
C ASP A 330 3.98 19.30 5.14
N ALA A 331 3.42 18.11 5.32
CA ALA A 331 3.50 17.38 6.57
C ALA A 331 3.47 15.87 6.39
N VAL A 332 3.91 15.19 7.43
CA VAL A 332 3.71 13.76 7.62
C VAL A 332 3.06 13.50 8.97
N VAL A 333 2.26 12.45 9.03
CA VAL A 333 1.70 11.93 10.28
C VAL A 333 1.92 10.41 10.33
N GLY A 334 2.33 9.90 11.47
CA GLY A 334 2.51 8.47 11.67
C GLY A 334 2.03 8.05 13.05
N SER A 335 1.63 6.79 13.19
CA SER A 335 1.18 6.23 14.46
C SER A 335 2.34 6.03 15.43
N VAL A 336 2.14 6.45 16.66
CA VAL A 336 3.15 6.38 17.72
C VAL A 336 2.84 5.19 18.62
N GLY A 337 3.37 4.01 18.26
CA GLY A 337 3.28 2.82 19.10
C GLY A 337 4.45 2.66 20.07
N SER A 338 5.56 3.36 19.82
CA SER A 338 6.77 3.28 20.64
C SER A 338 7.63 4.52 20.52
N GLY A 339 8.65 4.64 21.37
CA GLY A 339 9.65 5.72 21.24
C GLY A 339 10.48 5.62 19.95
N VAL A 340 10.57 4.45 19.35
CA VAL A 340 11.29 4.27 18.07
C VAL A 340 10.47 4.86 16.94
N THR A 341 9.20 4.52 16.83
CA THR A 341 8.31 5.06 15.79
C THR A 341 8.19 6.58 15.88
N LEU A 342 8.09 7.12 17.11
CA LEU A 342 8.06 8.56 17.30
C LEU A 342 9.33 9.23 16.80
N ARG A 343 10.50 8.67 17.11
CA ARG A 343 11.78 9.18 16.61
C ARG A 343 11.85 9.12 15.09
N MET A 344 11.42 8.01 14.50
CA MET A 344 11.38 7.87 13.03
C MET A 344 10.55 8.97 12.38
N ILE A 345 9.41 9.33 12.96
CA ILE A 345 8.58 10.44 12.46
C ILE A 345 9.30 11.78 12.65
N SER A 346 9.85 12.01 13.84
CA SER A 346 10.58 13.23 14.19
C SER A 346 11.81 13.47 13.31
N ASP A 347 12.46 12.41 12.84
CA ASP A 347 13.67 12.47 12.02
C ASP A 347 13.36 12.65 10.51
N ILE A 348 12.08 12.69 10.10
CA ILE A 348 11.73 12.89 8.70
C ILE A 348 12.03 14.33 8.28
N GLU A 349 12.91 14.46 7.30
CA GLU A 349 13.28 15.72 6.70
C GLU A 349 12.45 16.02 5.45
N GLY A 350 12.39 17.31 5.07
CA GLY A 350 11.78 17.74 3.80
C GLY A 350 10.29 18.05 3.89
N VAL A 351 9.74 18.10 5.10
CA VAL A 351 8.37 18.56 5.40
C VAL A 351 8.41 19.79 6.29
N LYS A 352 7.31 20.56 6.32
CA LYS A 352 7.21 21.78 7.18
C LYS A 352 6.95 21.41 8.64
N TYR A 353 6.21 20.33 8.90
CA TYR A 353 5.90 19.85 10.25
C TYR A 353 5.62 18.35 10.28
N THR A 354 5.81 17.78 11.46
CA THR A 354 5.56 16.36 11.76
C THR A 354 4.45 16.23 12.78
N GLU A 355 3.58 15.25 12.61
CA GLU A 355 2.51 14.92 13.55
C GLU A 355 2.63 13.47 14.02
N GLY A 356 2.61 13.25 15.31
CA GLY A 356 2.50 11.91 15.88
C GLY A 356 1.04 11.58 16.17
N ARG A 357 0.48 10.59 15.50
CA ARG A 357 -0.84 10.06 15.82
C ARG A 357 -0.73 9.16 17.03
N LEU A 358 -1.24 9.60 18.15
CA LEU A 358 -1.39 8.78 19.34
C LEU A 358 -2.62 7.89 19.15
N LEU A 359 -2.36 6.61 18.93
CA LEU A 359 -3.39 5.59 18.90
C LEU A 359 -3.53 5.08 20.34
N PRO A 360 -4.58 5.49 21.09
CA PRO A 360 -4.69 5.12 22.49
C PRO A 360 -4.89 3.63 22.69
N TYR A 361 -5.45 2.96 21.69
CA TYR A 361 -5.66 1.52 21.65
C TYR A 361 -5.65 1.06 20.19
N PHE A 362 -5.38 -0.21 19.97
CA PHE A 362 -5.51 -0.84 18.66
C PHE A 362 -6.82 -1.65 18.63
N PHE A 363 -7.73 -1.21 17.81
CA PHE A 363 -8.93 -1.97 17.48
C PHE A 363 -8.54 -3.05 16.43
N PRO A 364 -8.91 -4.31 16.55
CA PRO A 364 -9.87 -4.92 17.50
C PRO A 364 -9.26 -5.51 18.77
N ASP A 365 -7.96 -5.33 19.04
CA ASP A 365 -7.24 -6.06 20.09
C ASP A 365 -7.77 -5.81 21.50
N VAL A 366 -8.36 -4.65 21.72
CA VAL A 366 -8.82 -4.23 23.07
C VAL A 366 -10.33 -4.10 23.19
N PHE A 367 -11.08 -4.01 22.09
CA PHE A 367 -12.56 -3.99 22.09
C PHE A 367 -13.13 -5.39 21.84
N CYS A 368 -12.70 -6.32 22.65
CA CYS A 368 -13.17 -7.70 22.66
C CYS A 368 -13.50 -8.13 24.10
N PRO A 369 -14.24 -9.25 24.31
CA PRO A 369 -14.46 -9.80 25.63
C PRO A 369 -13.14 -10.03 26.38
N GLY A 370 -12.97 -9.35 27.51
CA GLY A 370 -11.74 -9.43 28.32
C GLY A 370 -10.65 -8.41 27.95
N GLY A 371 -10.84 -7.58 26.95
CA GLY A 371 -9.94 -6.48 26.60
C GLY A 371 -10.00 -5.32 27.64
N ASP A 372 -8.93 -4.53 27.71
CA ASP A 372 -8.81 -3.37 28.60
C ASP A 372 -8.40 -2.09 27.82
N PRO A 373 -9.33 -1.43 27.11
CA PRO A 373 -9.02 -0.24 26.32
C PRO A 373 -8.50 0.93 27.18
N ILE A 374 -8.95 1.05 28.43
CA ILE A 374 -8.50 2.12 29.33
C ILE A 374 -7.06 1.90 29.76
N GLY A 375 -6.70 0.67 30.14
CA GLY A 375 -5.33 0.30 30.50
C GLY A 375 -4.37 0.45 29.32
N GLU A 376 -4.79 0.06 28.13
CA GLU A 376 -3.99 0.21 26.92
C GLU A 376 -3.79 1.69 26.56
N ALA A 377 -4.83 2.50 26.59
CA ALA A 377 -4.75 3.95 26.37
C ALA A 377 -3.76 4.61 27.33
N ARG A 378 -3.82 4.25 28.62
CA ARG A 378 -2.87 4.75 29.64
C ARG A 378 -1.43 4.34 29.33
N THR A 379 -1.22 3.10 28.95
CA THR A 379 0.09 2.55 28.61
C THR A 379 0.69 3.28 27.41
N ASN A 380 -0.09 3.44 26.34
CA ASN A 380 0.35 4.12 25.12
C ASN A 380 0.60 5.61 25.36
N TRP A 381 -0.24 6.27 26.14
CA TRP A 381 0.02 7.65 26.56
C TRP A 381 1.34 7.81 27.32
N LEU A 382 1.65 6.93 28.26
CA LEU A 382 2.91 6.97 29.03
C LEU A 382 4.12 6.75 28.14
N LYS A 383 4.02 5.84 27.16
CA LYS A 383 5.08 5.59 26.16
C LYS A 383 5.32 6.85 25.31
N ALA A 384 4.25 7.40 24.73
CA ALA A 384 4.31 8.59 23.89
C ALA A 384 4.88 9.80 24.65
N ARG A 385 4.41 10.07 25.86
CA ARG A 385 4.90 11.18 26.70
C ARG A 385 6.39 11.11 26.99
N ARG A 386 6.92 9.91 27.23
CA ARG A 386 8.36 9.72 27.44
C ARG A 386 9.17 9.95 26.17
N ALA A 387 8.62 9.53 25.04
CA ALA A 387 9.29 9.63 23.75
C ALA A 387 9.34 11.07 23.25
N VAL A 388 8.27 11.84 23.36
CA VAL A 388 8.19 13.26 22.95
C VAL A 388 9.26 14.13 23.64
N LEU A 389 9.64 13.82 24.88
CA LEU A 389 10.70 14.52 25.58
C LEU A 389 12.10 14.32 24.96
N ARG A 390 12.28 13.28 24.16
CA ARG A 390 13.57 12.95 23.51
C ARG A 390 13.58 13.30 22.03
N SER A 391 12.46 13.18 21.37
CA SER A 391 12.28 13.40 19.94
C SER A 391 11.00 14.22 19.75
N PRO A 392 11.07 15.57 19.82
CA PRO A 392 9.89 16.41 19.75
C PRO A 392 9.24 16.31 18.37
N LEU A 393 7.92 16.31 18.39
CA LEU A 393 7.07 16.46 17.19
C LEU A 393 6.50 17.87 17.18
N ASP A 394 6.14 18.35 16.00
CA ASP A 394 5.49 19.67 15.88
C ASP A 394 4.03 19.64 16.36
N ARG A 395 3.37 18.49 16.18
CA ARG A 395 1.96 18.29 16.53
C ARG A 395 1.70 16.88 17.06
N ILE A 396 0.63 16.75 17.82
CA ILE A 396 0.06 15.47 18.26
C ILE A 396 -1.35 15.36 17.71
N GLY A 397 -1.69 14.21 17.13
CA GLY A 397 -3.04 13.85 16.76
C GLY A 397 -3.53 12.66 17.58
N TYR A 398 -4.83 12.61 17.85
CA TYR A 398 -5.48 11.40 18.36
C TYR A 398 -6.02 10.57 17.17
N GLY A 399 -5.96 9.23 17.31
CA GLY A 399 -6.47 8.28 16.34
C GLY A 399 -7.69 7.53 16.80
#